data_b5bd0369f38fe385664eaf825881598a
#
_entry.id   b5bd0369f38fe385664eaf825881598a
#
_cell.length_a   1.000
_cell.length_b   1.000
_cell.length_c   1.000
_cell.angle_alpha   90.00
_cell.angle_beta   90.00
_cell.angle_gamma   90.00
#
_symmetry.space_group_name_H-M   'P 1'
#
loop_
_entity.id
_entity.type
_entity.pdbx_description
1 polymer ?
#
loop_
_entity_poly.entity_id
_entity_poly.type
_entity_poly.pdbx_seq_one_letter_code
_entity_poly.pdbx_strand_id
1 'polypeptide(L)'
;MSDSKKAVILVGHGGLPSDIPSEVVEKFMRVHKGRVKSGGPITQQEIELDTTIRKWERTPENDPYKTGLENLASELEKYLETYHVKTAYNEFCYPDIEDAVNELAGDSYSKIILVTTMITRGGSHSESEIPEEVEKLRLQHPTIEIQYAWPFCMNNFAEFLGKHVESFNTESVLNSN
;
A
#
# COMPACT_ATOMS: atom_id res chain seq x y z
N MET A 1 13.24 -12.57 27.89
CA MET A 1 13.53 -11.72 26.73
C MET A 1 12.17 -11.30 26.20
N SER A 2 11.87 -10.02 26.12
CA SER A 2 10.61 -9.58 25.52
C SER A 2 10.64 -10.01 24.04
N ASP A 3 9.64 -10.79 23.63
CA ASP A 3 9.50 -11.13 22.21
C ASP A 3 9.38 -9.83 21.41
N SER A 4 10.32 -9.60 20.51
CA SER A 4 10.34 -8.37 19.71
C SER A 4 9.15 -8.34 18.77
N LYS A 5 8.28 -7.32 18.89
CA LYS A 5 7.12 -7.15 18.03
C LYS A 5 7.55 -6.98 16.57
N LYS A 6 6.87 -7.69 15.67
CA LYS A 6 7.12 -7.65 14.23
C LYS A 6 5.85 -7.29 13.48
N ALA A 7 5.97 -6.51 12.43
CA ALA A 7 4.85 -6.15 11.57
C ALA A 7 5.18 -6.31 10.08
N VAL A 8 4.13 -6.54 9.31
CA VAL A 8 4.14 -6.41 7.84
C VAL A 8 3.22 -5.25 7.47
N ILE A 9 3.69 -4.36 6.62
CA ILE A 9 2.86 -3.34 5.98
C ILE A 9 2.55 -3.80 4.56
N LEU A 10 1.28 -4.09 4.30
CA LEU A 10 0.78 -4.39 2.96
C LEU A 10 0.46 -3.07 2.25
N VAL A 11 1.30 -2.69 1.29
CA VAL A 11 1.20 -1.43 0.56
C VAL A 11 0.36 -1.61 -0.70
N GLY A 12 -0.80 -0.94 -0.75
CA GLY A 12 -1.59 -0.81 -1.95
C GLY A 12 -1.29 0.49 -2.72
N HIS A 13 -1.77 0.58 -3.96
CA HIS A 13 -1.70 1.83 -4.72
C HIS A 13 -2.50 2.94 -4.02
N GLY A 14 -3.70 2.63 -3.60
CA GLY A 14 -4.70 3.58 -3.13
C GLY A 14 -5.64 4.03 -4.26
N GLY A 15 -6.82 4.50 -3.89
CA GLY A 15 -7.84 4.94 -4.82
C GLY A 15 -8.52 6.22 -4.36
N LEU A 16 -9.16 6.92 -5.31
CA LEU A 16 -10.03 8.04 -5.00
C LEU A 16 -11.40 7.50 -4.54
N PRO A 17 -12.01 8.05 -3.48
CA PRO A 17 -13.36 7.67 -3.12
C PRO A 17 -14.36 8.16 -4.17
N SER A 18 -15.40 7.38 -4.43
CA SER A 18 -16.35 7.67 -5.51
C SER A 18 -17.23 8.90 -5.26
N ASP A 19 -17.34 9.34 -4.01
CA ASP A 19 -18.17 10.47 -3.56
C ASP A 19 -17.37 11.76 -3.29
N ILE A 20 -16.04 11.78 -3.52
CA ILE A 20 -15.25 13.00 -3.40
C ILE A 20 -15.64 13.99 -4.52
N PRO A 21 -15.83 15.29 -4.22
CA PRO A 21 -16.14 16.27 -5.24
C PRO A 21 -15.08 16.34 -6.34
N SER A 22 -15.49 16.27 -7.60
CA SER A 22 -14.59 16.30 -8.77
C SER A 22 -13.69 17.55 -8.77
N GLU A 23 -14.18 18.68 -8.28
CA GLU A 23 -13.44 19.95 -8.20
C GLU A 23 -12.21 19.84 -7.29
N VAL A 24 -12.30 19.06 -6.21
CA VAL A 24 -11.16 18.82 -5.30
C VAL A 24 -10.07 18.03 -6.02
N VAL A 25 -10.48 16.93 -6.69
CA VAL A 25 -9.58 16.07 -7.46
C VAL A 25 -8.93 16.82 -8.62
N GLU A 26 -9.72 17.55 -9.41
CA GLU A 26 -9.21 18.32 -10.54
C GLU A 26 -8.23 19.40 -10.11
N LYS A 27 -8.50 20.07 -8.98
CA LYS A 27 -7.63 21.08 -8.43
C LYS A 27 -6.31 20.47 -7.97
N PHE A 28 -6.36 19.34 -7.25
CA PHE A 28 -5.17 18.60 -6.85
C PHE A 28 -4.34 18.19 -8.07
N MET A 29 -4.96 17.50 -9.05
CA MET A 29 -4.27 17.03 -10.24
C MET A 29 -3.62 18.15 -11.05
N ARG A 30 -4.24 19.33 -11.10
CA ARG A 30 -3.68 20.51 -11.78
C ARG A 30 -2.43 21.01 -11.07
N VAL A 31 -2.48 21.15 -9.74
CA VAL A 31 -1.35 21.63 -8.93
C VAL A 31 -0.21 20.64 -8.98
N HIS A 32 -0.50 19.37 -8.73
CA HIS A 32 0.45 18.25 -8.73
C HIS A 32 1.18 18.12 -10.11
N LYS A 33 0.43 17.99 -11.20
CA LYS A 33 1.02 17.89 -12.55
C LYS A 33 1.82 19.14 -12.94
N GLY A 34 1.36 20.32 -12.53
CA GLY A 34 2.09 21.58 -12.73
C GLY A 34 3.44 21.56 -12.02
N ARG A 35 3.48 21.12 -10.77
CA ARG A 35 4.73 20.99 -10.00
C ARG A 35 5.66 19.93 -10.59
N VAL A 36 5.16 18.74 -10.88
CA VAL A 36 5.97 17.66 -11.50
C VAL A 36 6.61 18.15 -12.80
N LYS A 37 5.86 18.83 -13.65
CA LYS A 37 6.36 19.37 -14.91
C LYS A 37 7.43 20.45 -14.72
N SER A 38 7.32 21.28 -13.68
CA SER A 38 8.28 22.35 -13.39
C SER A 38 9.49 21.88 -12.59
N GLY A 39 9.45 20.71 -11.96
CA GLY A 39 10.48 20.21 -11.04
C GLY A 39 10.57 21.03 -9.75
N GLY A 40 9.52 21.77 -9.40
CA GLY A 40 9.49 22.61 -8.19
C GLY A 40 9.21 21.85 -6.89
N PRO A 41 9.39 22.48 -5.73
CA PRO A 41 9.04 21.89 -4.44
C PRO A 41 7.52 21.73 -4.28
N ILE A 42 7.11 20.83 -3.40
CA ILE A 42 5.70 20.64 -3.02
C ILE A 42 5.19 21.97 -2.41
N THR A 43 4.02 22.41 -2.87
CA THR A 43 3.39 23.65 -2.38
C THR A 43 2.46 23.36 -1.22
N GLN A 44 2.22 24.37 -0.35
CA GLN A 44 1.26 24.26 0.74
C GLN A 44 -0.15 23.89 0.23
N GLN A 45 -0.56 24.43 -0.92
CA GLN A 45 -1.82 24.12 -1.54
C GLN A 45 -1.92 22.62 -1.97
N GLU A 46 -0.82 22.07 -2.48
CA GLU A 46 -0.76 20.65 -2.85
C GLU A 46 -0.90 19.76 -1.61
N ILE A 47 -0.20 20.10 -0.53
CA ILE A 47 -0.28 19.37 0.76
C ILE A 47 -1.71 19.39 1.32
N GLU A 48 -2.37 20.54 1.32
CA GLU A 48 -3.75 20.68 1.82
C GLU A 48 -4.74 19.85 1.01
N LEU A 49 -4.61 19.85 -0.31
CA LEU A 49 -5.49 19.08 -1.20
C LEU A 49 -5.22 17.57 -1.08
N ASP A 50 -3.96 17.15 -1.02
CA ASP A 50 -3.57 15.76 -0.81
C ASP A 50 -4.09 15.26 0.54
N THR A 51 -3.91 16.04 1.61
CA THR A 51 -4.44 15.73 2.94
C THR A 51 -5.96 15.58 2.93
N THR A 52 -6.66 16.46 2.22
CA THR A 52 -8.12 16.40 2.09
C THR A 52 -8.55 15.10 1.40
N ILE A 53 -7.86 14.71 0.33
CA ILE A 53 -8.16 13.48 -0.42
C ILE A 53 -7.84 12.25 0.43
N ARG A 54 -6.65 12.19 1.04
CA ARG A 54 -6.20 11.04 1.84
C ARG A 54 -7.09 10.80 3.05
N LYS A 55 -7.52 11.87 3.74
CA LYS A 55 -8.35 11.79 4.96
C LYS A 55 -9.85 11.87 4.69
N TRP A 56 -10.28 11.81 3.41
CA TRP A 56 -11.70 11.69 3.08
C TRP A 56 -12.29 10.45 3.76
N GLU A 57 -13.48 10.58 4.32
CA GLU A 57 -14.14 9.45 4.97
C GLU A 57 -14.34 8.30 3.97
N ARG A 58 -13.91 7.10 4.37
CA ARG A 58 -13.95 5.90 3.52
C ARG A 58 -14.96 4.89 4.04
N THR A 59 -15.78 4.41 3.13
CA THR A 59 -16.71 3.30 3.38
C THR A 59 -16.51 2.20 2.34
N PRO A 60 -17.00 0.97 2.57
CA PRO A 60 -16.94 -0.07 1.54
C PRO A 60 -17.59 0.32 0.21
N GLU A 61 -18.60 1.22 0.26
CA GLU A 61 -19.35 1.68 -0.91
C GLU A 61 -18.56 2.72 -1.71
N ASN A 62 -17.88 3.66 -1.04
CA ASN A 62 -17.15 4.73 -1.72
C ASN A 62 -15.70 4.38 -2.04
N ASP A 63 -15.12 3.39 -1.34
CA ASP A 63 -13.75 2.91 -1.59
C ASP A 63 -13.65 1.37 -1.47
N PRO A 64 -14.17 0.62 -2.45
CA PRO A 64 -14.06 -0.83 -2.46
C PRO A 64 -12.61 -1.31 -2.60
N TYR A 65 -11.69 -0.49 -3.14
CA TYR A 65 -10.27 -0.83 -3.22
C TYR A 65 -9.64 -0.93 -1.82
N LYS A 66 -9.91 0.07 -0.96
CA LYS A 66 -9.45 0.06 0.44
C LYS A 66 -9.96 -1.18 1.15
N THR A 67 -11.26 -1.44 1.06
CA THR A 67 -11.90 -2.61 1.67
C THR A 67 -11.27 -3.92 1.16
N GLY A 68 -11.00 -4.03 -0.15
CA GLY A 68 -10.34 -5.20 -0.75
C GLY A 68 -8.93 -5.41 -0.22
N LEU A 69 -8.14 -4.35 -0.06
CA LEU A 69 -6.78 -4.44 0.48
C LEU A 69 -6.79 -4.83 1.97
N GLU A 70 -7.71 -4.28 2.77
CA GLU A 70 -7.88 -4.62 4.19
C GLU A 70 -8.30 -6.09 4.37
N ASN A 71 -9.19 -6.59 3.52
CA ASN A 71 -9.56 -8.00 3.49
C ASN A 71 -8.35 -8.89 3.15
N LEU A 72 -7.56 -8.50 2.15
CA LEU A 72 -6.33 -9.23 1.81
C LEU A 72 -5.32 -9.22 2.96
N ALA A 73 -5.16 -8.09 3.65
CA ALA A 73 -4.29 -7.99 4.83
C ALA A 73 -4.75 -8.94 5.95
N SER A 74 -6.06 -9.00 6.20
CA SER A 74 -6.65 -9.92 7.20
C SER A 74 -6.43 -11.39 6.84
N GLU A 75 -6.51 -11.75 5.55
CA GLU A 75 -6.19 -13.11 5.10
C GLU A 75 -4.68 -13.39 5.21
N LEU A 76 -3.81 -12.43 4.82
CA LEU A 76 -2.37 -12.57 4.92
C LEU A 76 -1.91 -12.79 6.36
N GLU A 77 -2.52 -12.11 7.33
CA GLU A 77 -2.20 -12.24 8.77
C GLU A 77 -2.35 -13.69 9.26
N LYS A 78 -3.30 -14.45 8.71
CA LYS A 78 -3.50 -15.87 9.06
C LYS A 78 -2.31 -16.77 8.67
N TYR A 79 -1.49 -16.34 7.70
CA TYR A 79 -0.29 -17.05 7.27
C TYR A 79 0.99 -16.54 7.95
N LEU A 80 0.89 -15.48 8.76
CA LEU A 80 2.03 -14.79 9.38
C LEU A 80 1.89 -14.77 10.91
N GLU A 81 1.91 -15.95 11.54
CA GLU A 81 1.59 -16.16 12.97
C GLU A 81 2.33 -15.23 13.96
N THR A 82 3.49 -14.70 13.58
CA THR A 82 4.33 -13.85 14.46
C THR A 82 4.38 -12.39 14.04
N TYR A 83 3.63 -12.00 13.02
CA TYR A 83 3.57 -10.63 12.51
C TYR A 83 2.17 -10.07 12.63
N HIS A 84 2.10 -8.81 13.04
CA HIS A 84 0.88 -8.02 12.84
C HIS A 84 0.87 -7.48 11.41
N VAL A 85 -0.27 -7.54 10.72
CA VAL A 85 -0.41 -7.02 9.36
C VAL A 85 -1.19 -5.71 9.37
N LYS A 86 -0.59 -4.66 8.83
CA LYS A 86 -1.19 -3.33 8.67
C LYS A 86 -1.22 -2.97 7.19
N THR A 87 -2.23 -2.22 6.75
CA THR A 87 -2.28 -1.65 5.39
C THR A 87 -1.68 -0.26 5.35
N ALA A 88 -1.08 0.11 4.21
CA ALA A 88 -0.73 1.48 3.85
C ALA A 88 -0.99 1.71 2.35
N TYR A 89 -1.03 2.98 1.95
CA TYR A 89 -1.37 3.36 0.58
C TYR A 89 -0.34 4.32 0.00
N ASN A 90 0.12 4.03 -1.21
CA ASN A 90 1.10 4.88 -1.88
C ASN A 90 0.49 6.24 -2.24
N GLU A 91 -0.76 6.26 -2.73
CA GLU A 91 -1.47 7.46 -3.15
C GLU A 91 -2.89 7.54 -2.58
N PHE A 92 -3.45 8.74 -2.55
CA PHE A 92 -4.87 9.09 -2.36
C PHE A 92 -5.57 8.59 -1.09
N CYS A 93 -4.99 7.71 -0.32
CA CYS A 93 -5.64 7.10 0.84
C CYS A 93 -4.75 7.16 2.08
N TYR A 94 -5.37 7.12 3.26
CA TYR A 94 -4.71 7.11 4.57
C TYR A 94 -4.81 5.70 5.20
N PRO A 95 -3.81 5.24 5.96
CA PRO A 95 -2.49 5.88 6.19
C PRO A 95 -1.57 5.74 4.96
N ASP A 96 -0.64 6.68 4.80
CA ASP A 96 0.48 6.46 3.89
C ASP A 96 1.57 5.58 4.54
N ILE A 97 2.67 5.34 3.83
CA ILE A 97 3.74 4.48 4.31
C ILE A 97 4.44 5.09 5.53
N GLU A 98 4.69 6.39 5.53
CA GLU A 98 5.33 7.11 6.65
C GLU A 98 4.45 7.07 7.91
N ASP A 99 3.16 7.34 7.77
CA ASP A 99 2.20 7.28 8.88
C ASP A 99 2.14 5.87 9.49
N ALA A 100 2.06 4.83 8.65
CA ALA A 100 1.97 3.45 9.11
C ALA A 100 3.25 3.00 9.85
N VAL A 101 4.42 3.39 9.36
CA VAL A 101 5.70 3.08 10.03
C VAL A 101 5.82 3.85 11.34
N ASN A 102 5.46 5.13 11.38
CA ASN A 102 5.51 5.96 12.58
C ASN A 102 4.59 5.42 13.69
N GLU A 103 3.39 4.98 13.34
CA GLU A 103 2.46 4.36 14.29
C GLU A 103 3.05 3.06 14.89
N LEU A 104 3.57 2.16 14.03
CA LEU A 104 4.22 0.93 14.51
C LEU A 104 5.46 1.21 15.36
N ALA A 105 6.24 2.23 15.00
CA ALA A 105 7.38 2.68 15.80
C ALA A 105 6.96 3.15 17.19
N GLY A 106 5.87 3.93 17.28
CA GLY A 106 5.25 4.36 18.54
C GLY A 106 4.77 3.19 19.40
N ASP A 107 4.29 2.13 18.78
CA ASP A 107 3.83 0.88 19.43
C ASP A 107 4.97 -0.10 19.76
N SER A 108 6.22 0.32 19.62
CA SER A 108 7.44 -0.44 19.95
C SER A 108 7.67 -1.69 19.09
N TYR A 109 7.27 -1.66 17.83
CA TYR A 109 7.68 -2.68 16.87
C TYR A 109 9.18 -2.50 16.53
N SER A 110 9.92 -3.60 16.49
CA SER A 110 11.37 -3.60 16.24
C SER A 110 11.73 -4.10 14.83
N LYS A 111 10.77 -4.72 14.13
CA LYS A 111 10.92 -5.18 12.76
C LYS A 111 9.67 -4.89 11.95
N ILE A 112 9.85 -4.24 10.81
CA ILE A 112 8.77 -3.89 9.88
C ILE A 112 9.20 -4.35 8.49
N ILE A 113 8.36 -5.14 7.83
CA ILE A 113 8.57 -5.58 6.44
C ILE A 113 7.45 -4.96 5.60
N LEU A 114 7.84 -4.15 4.62
CA LEU A 114 6.90 -3.64 3.63
C LEU A 114 6.80 -4.63 2.46
N VAL A 115 5.59 -4.89 2.01
CA VAL A 115 5.30 -5.66 0.79
C VAL A 115 4.22 -4.95 0.02
N THR A 116 4.30 -4.90 -1.30
CA THR A 116 3.32 -4.21 -2.15
C THR A 116 2.48 -5.16 -2.97
N THR A 117 1.25 -4.77 -3.28
CA THR A 117 0.40 -5.46 -4.26
C THR A 117 0.70 -5.09 -5.71
N MET A 118 1.59 -4.13 -5.94
CA MET A 118 2.07 -3.71 -7.26
C MET A 118 3.22 -4.61 -7.72
N ILE A 119 2.91 -5.78 -8.23
CA ILE A 119 3.80 -6.94 -8.37
C ILE A 119 4.74 -6.85 -9.58
N THR A 120 4.30 -6.21 -10.67
CA THR A 120 5.05 -6.16 -11.95
C THR A 120 6.23 -5.21 -11.89
N ARG A 121 7.37 -5.63 -12.44
CA ARG A 121 8.55 -4.77 -12.59
C ARG A 121 8.29 -3.64 -13.59
N GLY A 122 9.05 -2.55 -13.47
CA GLY A 122 8.97 -1.37 -14.32
C GLY A 122 8.00 -0.30 -13.82
N GLY A 123 7.32 -0.53 -12.69
CA GLY A 123 6.46 0.48 -12.06
C GLY A 123 7.26 1.47 -11.20
N SER A 124 7.02 2.78 -11.35
CA SER A 124 7.71 3.83 -10.57
C SER A 124 7.48 3.64 -9.06
N HIS A 125 6.26 3.33 -8.66
CA HIS A 125 5.92 3.15 -7.26
C HIS A 125 6.75 2.04 -6.60
N SER A 126 6.81 0.85 -7.19
CA SER A 126 7.52 -0.29 -6.59
C SER A 126 9.04 -0.25 -6.74
N GLU A 127 9.58 0.42 -7.77
CA GLU A 127 11.03 0.41 -8.06
C GLU A 127 11.74 1.71 -7.71
N SER A 128 11.03 2.81 -7.44
CA SER A 128 11.62 4.11 -7.09
C SER A 128 11.01 4.69 -5.82
N GLU A 129 9.71 4.97 -5.79
CA GLU A 129 9.07 5.74 -4.73
C GLU A 129 9.08 4.99 -3.38
N ILE A 130 8.61 3.74 -3.35
CA ILE A 130 8.62 2.95 -2.10
C ILE A 130 10.04 2.68 -1.61
N PRO A 131 11.04 2.28 -2.44
CA PRO A 131 12.42 2.17 -2.00
C PRO A 131 13.01 3.45 -1.42
N GLU A 132 12.78 4.60 -2.05
CA GLU A 132 13.25 5.91 -1.56
C GLU A 132 12.61 6.24 -0.20
N GLU A 133 11.32 6.01 -0.05
CA GLU A 133 10.63 6.22 1.23
C GLU A 133 11.14 5.27 2.32
N VAL A 134 11.40 4.00 1.99
CA VAL A 134 11.98 3.04 2.94
C VAL A 134 13.36 3.48 3.41
N GLU A 135 14.22 3.99 2.52
CA GLU A 135 15.55 4.50 2.92
C GLU A 135 15.44 5.74 3.84
N LYS A 136 14.51 6.65 3.57
CA LYS A 136 14.22 7.79 4.44
C LYS A 136 13.77 7.31 5.84
N LEU A 137 12.86 6.36 5.88
CA LEU A 137 12.32 5.81 7.14
C LEU A 137 13.37 5.04 7.95
N ARG A 138 14.31 4.35 7.31
CA ARG A 138 15.47 3.73 7.99
C ARG A 138 16.34 4.75 8.70
N LEU A 139 16.54 5.92 8.09
CA LEU A 139 17.29 7.01 8.71
C LEU A 139 16.54 7.65 9.89
N GLN A 140 15.22 7.76 9.79
CA GLN A 140 14.37 8.30 10.86
C GLN A 140 14.25 7.33 12.04
N HIS A 141 14.26 6.01 11.79
CA HIS A 141 14.07 4.97 12.80
C HIS A 141 15.26 3.99 12.87
N PRO A 142 16.46 4.43 13.26
CA PRO A 142 17.68 3.61 13.19
C PRO A 142 17.69 2.39 14.12
N THR A 143 16.75 2.31 15.05
CA THR A 143 16.60 1.16 15.98
C THR A 143 15.60 0.11 15.48
N ILE A 144 14.89 0.39 14.38
CA ILE A 144 13.90 -0.52 13.80
C ILE A 144 14.48 -1.14 12.53
N GLU A 145 14.39 -2.46 12.42
CA GLU A 145 14.73 -3.16 11.19
C GLU A 145 13.60 -2.97 10.17
N ILE A 146 13.78 -2.07 9.19
CA ILE A 146 12.81 -1.82 8.12
C ILE A 146 13.30 -2.47 6.84
N GLN A 147 12.51 -3.37 6.26
CA GLN A 147 12.82 -4.09 5.02
C GLN A 147 11.75 -3.87 3.97
N TYR A 148 12.13 -3.85 2.70
CA TYR A 148 11.21 -3.89 1.56
C TYR A 148 11.32 -5.23 0.86
N ALA A 149 10.22 -6.01 0.88
CA ALA A 149 10.15 -7.34 0.27
C ALA A 149 9.90 -7.24 -1.24
N TRP A 150 10.88 -6.74 -1.97
CA TRP A 150 10.91 -6.54 -3.41
C TRP A 150 12.28 -6.93 -3.98
N PRO A 151 12.38 -7.45 -5.20
CA PRO A 151 11.30 -7.87 -6.11
C PRO A 151 10.70 -9.23 -5.73
N PHE A 152 9.48 -9.49 -6.21
CA PHE A 152 8.86 -10.80 -6.08
C PHE A 152 9.61 -11.87 -6.90
N CYS A 153 9.60 -13.11 -6.41
CA CYS A 153 10.01 -14.26 -7.22
C CYS A 153 8.94 -14.52 -8.30
N MET A 154 9.24 -14.18 -9.55
CA MET A 154 8.29 -14.30 -10.66
C MET A 154 7.84 -15.74 -10.90
N ASN A 155 8.71 -16.74 -10.65
CA ASN A 155 8.32 -18.15 -10.79
C ASN A 155 7.23 -18.53 -9.79
N ASN A 156 7.36 -18.11 -8.50
CA ASN A 156 6.37 -18.40 -7.48
C ASN A 156 5.04 -17.71 -7.79
N PHE A 157 5.11 -16.47 -8.30
CA PHE A 157 3.91 -15.72 -8.67
C PHE A 157 3.24 -16.32 -9.92
N ALA A 158 4.01 -16.73 -10.92
CA ALA A 158 3.47 -17.43 -12.09
C ALA A 158 2.83 -18.77 -11.72
N GLU A 159 3.42 -19.52 -10.78
CA GLU A 159 2.83 -20.75 -10.25
C GLU A 159 1.49 -20.49 -9.55
N PHE A 160 1.43 -19.44 -8.72
CA PHE A 160 0.17 -19.01 -8.10
C PHE A 160 -0.90 -18.68 -9.14
N LEU A 161 -0.57 -17.89 -10.15
CA LEU A 161 -1.51 -17.53 -11.23
C LEU A 161 -1.95 -18.77 -12.02
N GLY A 162 -1.03 -19.67 -12.32
CA GLY A 162 -1.35 -20.93 -13.00
C GLY A 162 -2.36 -21.76 -12.22
N LYS A 163 -2.13 -21.99 -10.93
CA LYS A 163 -3.08 -22.71 -10.06
C LYS A 163 -4.44 -22.01 -9.98
N HIS A 164 -4.44 -20.67 -9.94
CA HIS A 164 -5.66 -19.89 -9.92
C HIS A 164 -6.46 -20.05 -11.22
N VAL A 165 -5.81 -19.98 -12.39
CA VAL A 165 -6.45 -20.22 -13.69
C VAL A 165 -7.06 -21.64 -13.76
N GLU A 166 -6.33 -22.66 -13.34
CA GLU A 166 -6.82 -24.03 -13.34
C GLU A 166 -8.05 -24.25 -12.45
N SER A 167 -8.19 -23.50 -11.35
CA SER A 167 -9.37 -23.62 -10.48
C SER A 167 -10.67 -23.23 -11.19
N PHE A 168 -10.62 -22.30 -12.14
CA PHE A 168 -11.79 -21.90 -12.94
C PHE A 168 -12.19 -22.96 -14.00
N ASN A 169 -11.24 -23.79 -14.47
CA ASN A 169 -11.54 -24.88 -15.40
C ASN A 169 -12.31 -26.01 -14.71
N THR A 170 -12.02 -26.28 -13.44
CA THR A 170 -12.70 -27.33 -12.66
C THR A 170 -14.13 -26.93 -12.24
N GLU A 171 -14.38 -25.66 -11.92
CA GLU A 171 -15.73 -25.18 -11.58
C GLU A 171 -16.68 -25.17 -12.80
N SER A 172 -16.19 -24.92 -14.01
CA SER A 172 -16.99 -24.97 -15.23
C SER A 172 -17.49 -26.37 -15.56
N VAL A 173 -16.79 -27.42 -15.14
CA VAL A 173 -17.20 -28.84 -15.33
C VAL A 173 -18.28 -29.24 -14.33
N LEU A 174 -18.29 -28.68 -13.12
CA LEU A 174 -19.30 -29.00 -12.09
C LEU A 174 -20.65 -28.32 -12.34
N ASN A 175 -20.66 -27.18 -13.04
CA ASN A 175 -21.88 -26.46 -13.39
C ASN A 175 -22.49 -26.89 -14.74
N SER A 176 -21.91 -27.90 -15.41
CA SER A 176 -22.36 -28.42 -16.71
C SER A 176 -23.06 -29.80 -16.59
N ASN A 177 -23.30 -30.28 -15.38
CA ASN A 177 -24.07 -31.48 -15.02
C ASN A 177 -25.27 -31.03 -14.16
#